data_d4f7febf7237ec4177b81b3f8a5ca5eb
#
_entry.id   d4f7febf7237ec4177b81b3f8a5ca5eb
#
_cell.length_a   1.000
_cell.length_b   1.000
_cell.length_c   1.000
_cell.angle_alpha   90.00
_cell.angle_beta   90.00
_cell.angle_gamma   90.00
#
_symmetry.space_group_name_H-M   'P 1'
#
loop_
_entity.id
_entity.type
_entity.pdbx_description
1 polymer ?
#
loop_
_entity_poly.entity_id
_entity_poly.type
_entity_poly.pdbx_seq_one_letter_code
_entity_poly.pdbx_strand_id
1 'polypeptide(L)'
;MKRNFFRLVCRQLYCFLFANQINGKYTQVKAQNHRVNLFDFRPDYEGVDCYNHSRYNLGDYLGFVVADFMLKKRGLSLDTWVPKKKHMNSVGATIFSSYQNTTIWGSGVHHGTGIFLKPLHYYPIRRLDIRSVRGPLSREVLLKMGHQCPAIYGDPAVLMPLIYQPQVEKTSDVLVIVQIRFEVQFRAEHPGLNMVSMNTNDYKAVIDAIASSKKVISSSLHGIILAEAYGVPAVMFRSYGKAVDFKYLDYYASTGRYDVHLADTFEEACTMEPLPLPDIKPLQEAAIATFPYDLWEQ
;
A
#
# COMPACT_ATOMS: atom_id res chain seq x y z
N MET A 1 1.07 -31.06 5.01
CA MET A 1 0.15 -30.08 5.65
C MET A 1 0.45 -29.81 7.13
N LYS A 2 0.53 -30.81 8.02
CA LYS A 2 0.79 -30.64 9.47
C LYS A 2 2.12 -29.93 9.81
N ARG A 3 3.21 -30.20 9.08
CA ARG A 3 4.54 -29.61 9.32
C ARG A 3 4.62 -28.11 9.01
N ASN A 4 3.87 -27.64 8.00
CA ASN A 4 3.78 -26.22 7.66
C ASN A 4 2.90 -25.43 8.65
N PHE A 5 1.85 -26.06 9.17
CA PHE A 5 0.99 -25.47 10.19
C PHE A 5 1.74 -25.26 11.50
N PHE A 6 2.49 -26.26 11.97
CA PHE A 6 3.29 -26.15 13.19
C PHE A 6 4.39 -25.07 13.08
N ARG A 7 5.10 -25.02 11.93
CA ARG A 7 6.07 -23.95 11.66
C ARG A 7 5.42 -22.56 11.67
N LEU A 8 4.22 -22.45 11.12
CA LEU A 8 3.47 -21.19 11.12
C LEU A 8 3.11 -20.76 12.54
N VAL A 9 2.61 -21.69 13.37
CA VAL A 9 2.26 -21.43 14.79
C VAL A 9 3.50 -21.04 15.59
N CYS A 10 4.60 -21.76 15.45
CA CYS A 10 5.86 -21.43 16.13
C CYS A 10 6.40 -20.06 15.70
N ARG A 11 6.33 -19.75 14.41
CA ARG A 11 6.71 -18.42 13.89
C ARG A 11 5.83 -17.31 14.46
N GLN A 12 4.54 -17.56 14.61
CA GLN A 12 3.59 -16.60 15.17
C GLN A 12 3.81 -16.38 16.67
N LEU A 13 4.04 -17.45 17.44
CA LEU A 13 4.41 -17.36 18.85
C LEU A 13 5.73 -16.63 19.04
N TYR A 14 6.73 -16.94 18.21
CA TYR A 14 8.01 -16.24 18.23
C TYR A 14 7.84 -14.75 17.91
N CYS A 15 7.06 -14.41 16.87
CA CYS A 15 6.75 -13.03 16.53
C CYS A 15 6.00 -12.31 17.65
N PHE A 16 5.09 -12.99 18.33
CA PHE A 16 4.36 -12.44 19.48
C PHE A 16 5.29 -12.14 20.66
N LEU A 17 6.18 -13.06 21.00
CA LEU A 17 7.08 -12.91 22.14
C LEU A 17 8.26 -11.97 21.86
N PHE A 18 8.72 -11.92 20.60
CA PHE A 18 9.95 -11.24 20.19
C PHE A 18 9.74 -10.27 19.02
N ALA A 19 8.54 -9.70 18.86
CA ALA A 19 8.17 -8.84 17.75
C ALA A 19 9.16 -7.67 17.50
N ASN A 20 9.77 -7.17 18.57
CA ASN A 20 10.77 -6.11 18.48
C ASN A 20 12.05 -6.53 17.71
N GLN A 21 12.38 -7.83 17.66
CA GLN A 21 13.56 -8.33 16.96
C GLN A 21 13.31 -8.62 15.49
N ILE A 22 12.05 -8.90 15.13
CA ILE A 22 11.66 -9.25 13.74
C ILE A 22 11.39 -8.02 12.88
N ASN A 23 10.96 -6.93 13.49
CA ASN A 23 10.69 -5.67 12.79
C ASN A 23 11.91 -5.06 12.07
N GLY A 24 13.13 -5.46 12.42
CA GLY A 24 14.34 -5.03 11.70
C GLY A 24 14.37 -5.37 10.21
N LYS A 25 13.54 -6.35 9.75
CA LYS A 25 13.41 -6.68 8.32
C LYS A 25 12.37 -5.85 7.59
N TYR A 26 11.44 -5.21 8.30
CA TYR A 26 10.24 -4.60 7.71
C TYR A 26 10.08 -3.12 8.03
N THR A 27 11.05 -2.50 8.68
CA THR A 27 10.97 -1.08 9.04
C THR A 27 12.20 -0.33 8.56
N GLN A 28 11.99 0.72 7.79
CA GLN A 28 13.07 1.62 7.37
C GLN A 28 13.59 2.47 8.52
N VAL A 29 12.70 2.87 9.40
CA VAL A 29 13.08 3.56 10.60
C VAL A 29 13.52 2.47 11.58
N LYS A 30 14.80 2.13 11.59
CA LYS A 30 15.38 1.46 12.75
C LYS A 30 14.92 2.29 13.93
N ALA A 31 13.99 1.75 14.70
CA ALA A 31 13.45 2.44 15.87
C ALA A 31 14.59 2.66 16.86
N GLN A 32 15.35 3.69 16.63
CA GLN A 32 16.18 4.25 17.68
C GLN A 32 15.19 4.89 18.65
N ASN A 33 15.04 4.22 19.77
CA ASN A 33 14.49 4.75 21.00
C ASN A 33 13.42 5.83 20.86
N HIS A 34 12.12 5.42 20.92
CA HIS A 34 10.99 6.33 21.10
C HIS A 34 10.48 7.12 19.88
N ARG A 35 10.65 6.59 18.68
CA ARG A 35 9.97 7.10 17.46
C ARG A 35 8.77 6.24 17.11
N VAL A 36 7.81 6.81 16.39
CA VAL A 36 6.72 6.05 15.80
C VAL A 36 7.27 5.18 14.68
N ASN A 37 7.05 3.88 14.77
CA ASN A 37 7.51 2.92 13.80
C ASN A 37 6.48 2.81 12.66
N LEU A 38 6.85 3.24 11.46
CA LEU A 38 6.06 3.08 10.26
C LEU A 38 6.39 1.73 9.59
N PHE A 39 5.35 1.04 9.17
CA PHE A 39 5.51 -0.22 8.46
C PHE A 39 5.85 0.02 6.99
N ASP A 40 6.88 -0.66 6.52
CA ASP A 40 7.30 -0.73 5.13
C ASP A 40 7.61 -2.18 4.76
N PHE A 41 7.02 -2.68 3.69
CA PHE A 41 7.29 -4.01 3.18
C PHE A 41 8.36 -3.94 2.09
N ARG A 42 9.52 -4.49 2.40
CA ARG A 42 10.59 -4.69 1.43
C ARG A 42 10.56 -6.13 0.96
N PRO A 43 10.27 -6.37 -0.30
CA PRO A 43 10.21 -7.73 -0.82
C PRO A 43 11.60 -8.39 -0.72
N ASP A 44 11.65 -9.53 -0.05
CA ASP A 44 12.80 -10.41 -0.02
C ASP A 44 12.48 -11.58 -0.97
N TYR A 45 12.78 -11.40 -2.24
CA TYR A 45 12.59 -12.45 -3.24
C TYR A 45 13.82 -13.35 -3.23
N GLU A 46 13.71 -14.51 -2.57
CA GLU A 46 14.70 -15.57 -2.69
C GLU A 46 14.78 -16.02 -4.16
N GLY A 47 15.97 -15.94 -4.75
CA GLY A 47 16.29 -16.49 -6.07
C GLY A 47 16.14 -15.56 -7.27
N VAL A 48 15.69 -14.34 -7.09
CA VAL A 48 15.84 -13.30 -8.10
C VAL A 48 16.99 -12.40 -7.65
N ASP A 49 18.06 -12.42 -8.41
CA ASP A 49 19.13 -11.42 -8.32
C ASP A 49 18.50 -10.08 -8.73
N CYS A 50 17.77 -9.50 -7.81
CA CYS A 50 17.12 -8.20 -7.99
C CYS A 50 18.22 -7.17 -7.94
N TYR A 51 19.02 -7.18 -9.01
CA TYR A 51 19.96 -6.14 -9.40
C TYR A 51 20.37 -5.23 -8.26
N ASN A 52 21.18 -5.77 -7.35
CA ASN A 52 22.14 -5.07 -6.54
C ASN A 52 21.67 -3.84 -5.72
N HIS A 53 20.37 -3.49 -5.65
CA HIS A 53 20.11 -2.14 -5.24
C HIS A 53 18.75 -1.99 -4.61
N SER A 54 18.54 -1.16 -3.80
CA SER A 54 17.35 -0.71 -3.08
C SER A 54 16.11 -1.63 -3.25
N ARG A 55 15.91 -2.53 -2.33
CA ARG A 55 14.71 -3.34 -2.21
C ARG A 55 13.55 -2.46 -1.74
N TYR A 56 13.12 -1.53 -2.57
CA TYR A 56 12.01 -0.65 -2.27
C TYR A 56 10.72 -1.19 -2.87
N ASN A 57 9.63 -0.93 -2.19
CA ASN A 57 8.29 -0.96 -2.74
C ASN A 57 7.72 0.45 -2.64
N LEU A 58 7.66 1.16 -3.76
CA LEU A 58 7.24 2.55 -3.77
C LEU A 58 5.90 2.74 -3.08
N GLY A 59 4.93 1.84 -3.33
CA GLY A 59 3.63 1.93 -2.68
C GLY A 59 3.71 2.04 -1.17
N ASP A 60 4.44 1.13 -0.53
CA ASP A 60 4.60 1.16 0.93
C ASP A 60 5.51 2.31 1.38
N TYR A 61 6.52 2.69 0.55
CA TYR A 61 7.38 3.85 0.82
C TYR A 61 6.62 5.17 0.88
N LEU A 62 5.56 5.32 0.09
CA LEU A 62 4.70 6.52 0.15
C LEU A 62 4.12 6.74 1.56
N GLY A 63 4.01 5.70 2.38
CA GLY A 63 3.61 5.84 3.78
C GLY A 63 4.51 6.81 4.57
N PHE A 64 5.82 6.81 4.30
CA PHE A 64 6.75 7.76 4.91
C PHE A 64 6.57 9.16 4.36
N VAL A 65 6.40 9.27 3.03
CA VAL A 65 6.26 10.56 2.34
C VAL A 65 5.00 11.30 2.83
N VAL A 66 3.87 10.61 2.88
CA VAL A 66 2.60 11.22 3.32
C VAL A 66 2.59 11.49 4.83
N ALA A 67 3.20 10.62 5.65
CA ALA A 67 3.30 10.86 7.09
C ALA A 67 4.19 12.09 7.39
N ASP A 68 5.34 12.21 6.72
CA ASP A 68 6.22 13.37 6.86
C ASP A 68 5.52 14.68 6.45
N PHE A 69 4.78 14.66 5.34
CA PHE A 69 3.97 15.79 4.91
C PHE A 69 2.94 16.21 5.98
N MET A 70 2.21 15.24 6.54
CA MET A 70 1.21 15.53 7.57
C MET A 70 1.86 16.10 8.84
N LEU A 71 2.96 15.51 9.28
CA LEU A 71 3.69 15.95 10.47
C LEU A 71 4.23 17.38 10.33
N LYS A 72 4.78 17.73 9.18
CA LYS A 72 5.29 19.07 8.89
C LYS A 72 4.23 20.16 9.02
N LYS A 73 2.96 19.86 8.78
CA LYS A 73 1.85 20.81 8.99
C LYS A 73 1.71 21.27 10.45
N ARG A 74 2.26 20.52 11.41
CA ARG A 74 2.26 20.85 12.85
C ARG A 74 3.67 21.06 13.41
N GLY A 75 4.68 21.26 12.55
CA GLY A 75 6.06 21.45 13.00
C GLY A 75 6.70 20.18 13.59
N LEU A 76 6.10 19.00 13.33
CA LEU A 76 6.61 17.69 13.73
C LEU A 76 7.40 17.05 12.60
N SER A 77 8.11 15.98 12.90
CA SER A 77 8.84 15.18 11.90
C SER A 77 8.76 13.69 12.22
N LEU A 78 9.15 12.85 11.25
CA LEU A 78 9.30 11.41 11.48
C LEU A 78 10.30 11.09 12.60
N ASP A 79 11.23 12.00 12.86
CA ASP A 79 12.27 11.87 13.88
C ASP A 79 11.86 12.41 15.24
N THR A 80 10.66 12.98 15.38
CA THR A 80 10.17 13.50 16.64
C THR A 80 10.15 12.38 17.69
N TRP A 81 10.76 12.68 18.84
CA TRP A 81 10.80 11.76 19.97
C TRP A 81 9.41 11.59 20.59
N VAL A 82 9.08 10.36 20.96
CA VAL A 82 7.83 10.01 21.64
C VAL A 82 8.13 9.16 22.89
N PRO A 83 7.39 9.31 23.99
CA PRO A 83 7.73 8.69 25.28
C PRO A 83 7.55 7.16 25.29
N LYS A 84 6.77 6.62 24.36
CA LYS A 84 6.56 5.16 24.21
C LYS A 84 6.67 4.78 22.76
N LYS A 85 7.27 3.62 22.50
CA LYS A 85 7.32 3.05 21.14
C LYS A 85 5.91 2.81 20.64
N LYS A 86 5.57 3.44 19.52
CA LYS A 86 4.28 3.34 18.84
C LYS A 86 4.48 2.80 17.43
N HIS A 87 3.44 2.23 16.83
CA HIS A 87 3.47 1.64 15.50
C HIS A 87 2.30 2.14 14.68
N MET A 88 2.55 2.45 13.41
CA MET A 88 1.52 2.84 12.46
C MET A 88 1.67 2.08 11.14
N ASN A 89 0.55 1.61 10.61
CA ASN A 89 0.43 1.16 9.23
C ASN A 89 -0.40 2.18 8.44
N SER A 90 0.12 2.60 7.31
CA SER A 90 -0.53 3.62 6.47
C SER A 90 -0.81 3.08 5.07
N VAL A 91 -0.07 3.50 4.07
CA VAL A 91 -0.26 3.11 2.66
C VAL A 91 -0.13 1.60 2.47
N GLY A 92 -0.90 1.05 1.55
CA GLY A 92 -0.79 -0.35 1.13
C GLY A 92 -1.69 -1.32 1.87
N ALA A 93 -1.42 -2.62 1.71
CA ALA A 93 -2.22 -3.70 2.27
C ALA A 93 -1.51 -4.37 3.45
N THR A 94 -1.18 -3.59 4.47
CA THR A 94 -0.21 -3.95 5.52
C THR A 94 -0.82 -4.23 6.89
N ILE A 95 -2.16 -4.12 7.05
CA ILE A 95 -2.84 -4.29 8.36
C ILE A 95 -2.38 -5.55 9.09
N PHE A 96 -2.19 -6.64 8.36
CA PHE A 96 -1.84 -7.92 8.94
C PHE A 96 -0.34 -8.26 8.90
N SER A 97 0.47 -7.33 8.48
CA SER A 97 1.92 -7.52 8.41
C SER A 97 2.63 -7.16 9.71
N SER A 98 2.02 -6.33 10.54
CA SER A 98 2.54 -6.00 11.87
C SER A 98 2.00 -6.95 12.93
N TYR A 99 2.85 -7.38 13.86
CA TYR A 99 2.49 -8.26 14.98
C TYR A 99 2.29 -7.52 16.31
N GLN A 100 2.38 -6.20 16.30
CA GLN A 100 2.26 -5.35 17.49
C GLN A 100 0.92 -4.63 17.51
N ASN A 101 0.59 -4.05 18.66
CA ASN A 101 -0.48 -3.08 18.72
C ASN A 101 -0.12 -1.93 17.79
N THR A 102 -1.04 -1.58 16.91
CA THR A 102 -0.73 -0.70 15.78
C THR A 102 -1.91 0.21 15.48
N THR A 103 -1.61 1.46 15.20
CA THR A 103 -2.57 2.40 14.64
C THR A 103 -2.66 2.18 13.14
N ILE A 104 -3.87 2.06 12.62
CA ILE A 104 -4.16 1.89 11.20
C ILE A 104 -4.70 3.20 10.65
N TRP A 105 -4.02 3.74 9.65
CA TRP A 105 -4.40 4.95 8.97
C TRP A 105 -4.39 4.72 7.45
N GLY A 106 -5.55 4.36 6.91
CA GLY A 106 -5.78 4.16 5.48
C GLY A 106 -5.23 2.86 4.88
N SER A 107 -4.55 2.02 5.66
CA SER A 107 -4.10 0.71 5.19
C SER A 107 -5.26 -0.23 4.91
N GLY A 108 -5.05 -1.19 4.01
CA GLY A 108 -6.04 -2.20 3.65
C GLY A 108 -5.63 -3.62 4.01
N VAL A 109 -6.56 -4.53 3.79
CA VAL A 109 -6.34 -5.98 3.85
C VAL A 109 -5.84 -6.45 2.48
N HIS A 110 -4.95 -7.44 2.47
CA HIS A 110 -4.40 -7.98 1.23
C HIS A 110 -5.33 -9.02 0.58
N HIS A 111 -5.91 -9.92 1.39
CA HIS A 111 -6.78 -11.01 0.94
C HIS A 111 -8.07 -11.07 1.76
N GLY A 112 -9.23 -11.18 1.08
CA GLY A 112 -10.53 -11.24 1.76
C GLY A 112 -10.82 -12.54 2.51
N THR A 113 -10.19 -13.66 2.15
CA THR A 113 -10.55 -14.99 2.63
C THR A 113 -9.44 -15.78 3.32
N GLY A 114 -8.21 -15.30 3.32
CA GLY A 114 -7.05 -16.01 3.91
C GLY A 114 -6.98 -16.01 5.44
N ILE A 115 -8.04 -15.59 6.11
CA ILE A 115 -8.07 -15.28 7.54
C ILE A 115 -8.18 -16.55 8.40
N PHE A 116 -8.78 -17.63 7.88
CA PHE A 116 -9.01 -18.86 8.63
C PHE A 116 -7.75 -19.58 9.11
N LEU A 117 -6.59 -19.27 8.55
CA LEU A 117 -5.31 -19.86 8.96
C LEU A 117 -4.48 -18.98 9.90
N LYS A 118 -5.00 -17.82 10.31
CA LYS A 118 -4.26 -16.84 11.12
C LYS A 118 -5.00 -16.36 12.38
N PRO A 119 -5.75 -17.19 13.11
CA PRO A 119 -6.49 -16.73 14.29
C PRO A 119 -5.58 -16.13 15.38
N LEU A 120 -4.34 -16.59 15.48
CA LEU A 120 -3.36 -16.07 16.45
C LEU A 120 -2.86 -14.66 16.12
N HIS A 121 -2.98 -14.19 14.87
CA HIS A 121 -2.61 -12.83 14.52
C HIS A 121 -3.59 -11.77 15.04
N TYR A 122 -4.83 -12.18 15.37
CA TYR A 122 -5.94 -11.22 15.42
C TYR A 122 -6.76 -11.25 16.69
N TYR A 123 -6.67 -12.30 17.51
CA TYR A 123 -7.53 -12.46 18.67
C TYR A 123 -6.75 -12.54 19.97
N PRO A 124 -7.33 -12.14 21.01
CA PRO A 124 -7.68 -10.84 21.61
C PRO A 124 -6.45 -10.10 22.13
N ILE A 125 -5.27 -10.55 21.72
CA ILE A 125 -3.95 -10.16 22.25
C ILE A 125 -3.46 -8.88 21.54
N ARG A 126 -3.97 -8.63 20.34
CA ARG A 126 -3.57 -7.48 19.53
C ARG A 126 -4.69 -6.45 19.46
N ARG A 127 -4.38 -5.25 19.91
CA ARG A 127 -5.29 -4.10 19.80
C ARG A 127 -4.91 -3.28 18.58
N LEU A 128 -5.85 -3.10 17.65
CA LEU A 128 -5.73 -2.17 16.55
C LEU A 128 -6.48 -0.88 16.91
N ASP A 129 -5.78 0.24 16.77
CA ASP A 129 -6.38 1.56 16.81
C ASP A 129 -6.65 1.98 15.37
N ILE A 130 -7.89 1.77 14.89
CA ILE A 130 -8.24 1.96 13.50
C ILE A 130 -8.85 3.34 13.32
N ARG A 131 -8.12 4.24 12.63
CA ARG A 131 -8.55 5.60 12.33
C ARG A 131 -9.29 5.68 11.00
N SER A 132 -8.78 4.97 10.01
CA SER A 132 -9.36 4.79 8.67
C SER A 132 -8.79 3.55 8.03
N VAL A 133 -9.44 3.05 6.97
CA VAL A 133 -8.97 1.92 6.17
C VAL A 133 -9.06 2.26 4.69
N ARG A 134 -8.34 1.51 3.83
CA ARG A 134 -8.33 1.77 2.39
C ARG A 134 -9.74 1.76 1.79
N GLY A 135 -10.57 0.78 2.15
CA GLY A 135 -11.89 0.67 1.56
C GLY A 135 -12.89 -0.15 2.40
N PRO A 136 -14.15 -0.21 1.95
CA PRO A 136 -15.24 -0.86 2.67
C PRO A 136 -15.06 -2.37 2.82
N LEU A 137 -14.39 -3.05 1.86
CA LEU A 137 -14.14 -4.48 1.96
C LEU A 137 -13.12 -4.80 3.07
N SER A 138 -12.09 -3.97 3.22
CA SER A 138 -11.15 -4.08 4.36
C SER A 138 -11.88 -3.88 5.69
N ARG A 139 -12.78 -2.90 5.76
CA ARG A 139 -13.61 -2.66 6.95
C ARG A 139 -14.47 -3.88 7.29
N GLU A 140 -15.13 -4.46 6.29
CA GLU A 140 -15.97 -5.64 6.49
C GLU A 140 -15.18 -6.81 7.10
N VAL A 141 -13.98 -7.06 6.59
CA VAL A 141 -13.08 -8.09 7.14
C VAL A 141 -12.75 -7.81 8.60
N LEU A 142 -12.40 -6.57 8.94
CA LEU A 142 -12.05 -6.19 10.31
C LEU A 142 -13.24 -6.29 11.28
N LEU A 143 -14.43 -5.91 10.84
CA LEU A 143 -15.67 -6.08 11.63
C LEU A 143 -15.98 -7.56 11.89
N LYS A 144 -15.85 -8.42 10.86
CA LYS A 144 -16.02 -9.89 11.00
C LYS A 144 -15.00 -10.50 11.97
N MET A 145 -13.86 -9.84 12.15
CA MET A 145 -12.84 -10.24 13.12
C MET A 145 -13.04 -9.64 14.51
N GLY A 146 -14.13 -8.90 14.73
CA GLY A 146 -14.46 -8.31 16.02
C GLY A 146 -13.77 -6.99 16.34
N HIS A 147 -13.08 -6.36 15.37
CA HIS A 147 -12.51 -5.05 15.56
C HIS A 147 -13.56 -3.95 15.37
N GLN A 148 -13.48 -2.90 16.17
CA GLN A 148 -14.18 -1.66 15.88
C GLN A 148 -13.46 -0.95 14.73
N CYS A 149 -14.18 -0.62 13.66
CA CYS A 149 -13.61 0.01 12.47
C CYS A 149 -14.58 1.09 11.96
N PRO A 150 -14.17 2.36 11.95
CA PRO A 150 -15.00 3.44 11.43
C PRO A 150 -15.24 3.28 9.93
N ALA A 151 -16.33 3.85 9.42
CA ALA A 151 -16.62 3.87 7.98
C ALA A 151 -15.91 5.08 7.31
N ILE A 152 -14.60 5.16 7.46
CA ILE A 152 -13.75 6.21 6.91
C ILE A 152 -12.73 5.53 5.99
N TYR A 153 -12.72 5.94 4.71
CA TYR A 153 -11.99 5.25 3.67
C TYR A 153 -10.98 6.16 2.96
N GLY A 154 -9.95 5.54 2.41
CA GLY A 154 -8.95 6.15 1.54
C GLY A 154 -7.55 5.63 1.83
N ASP A 155 -6.85 5.20 0.76
CA ASP A 155 -5.42 4.96 0.83
C ASP A 155 -4.70 6.31 0.88
N PRO A 156 -3.83 6.58 1.87
CA PRO A 156 -3.20 7.90 2.00
C PRO A 156 -2.33 8.32 0.81
N ALA A 157 -2.00 7.41 -0.11
CA ALA A 157 -1.31 7.77 -1.35
C ALA A 157 -2.11 8.76 -2.22
N VAL A 158 -3.44 8.89 -2.02
CA VAL A 158 -4.24 9.93 -2.68
C VAL A 158 -3.84 11.37 -2.29
N LEU A 159 -3.04 11.54 -1.23
CA LEU A 159 -2.49 12.83 -0.81
C LEU A 159 -1.30 13.28 -1.65
N MET A 160 -0.73 12.42 -2.48
CA MET A 160 0.50 12.75 -3.23
C MET A 160 0.38 14.01 -4.10
N PRO A 161 -0.77 14.35 -4.74
CA PRO A 161 -0.89 15.61 -5.47
C PRO A 161 -0.79 16.87 -4.59
N LEU A 162 -1.00 16.75 -3.28
CA LEU A 162 -0.78 17.87 -2.34
C LEU A 162 0.70 18.01 -1.93
N ILE A 163 1.53 17.03 -2.24
CA ILE A 163 2.94 16.95 -1.87
C ILE A 163 3.85 17.29 -3.03
N TYR A 164 3.51 16.77 -4.22
CA TYR A 164 4.32 16.96 -5.42
C TYR A 164 3.43 17.23 -6.63
N GLN A 165 3.72 18.31 -7.34
CA GLN A 165 3.05 18.71 -8.59
C GLN A 165 4.06 18.56 -9.72
N PRO A 166 3.89 17.56 -10.62
CA PRO A 166 4.77 17.35 -11.76
C PRO A 166 4.64 18.51 -12.75
N GLN A 167 5.78 18.93 -13.31
CA GLN A 167 5.85 19.95 -14.35
C GLN A 167 6.27 19.27 -15.66
N VAL A 168 5.37 18.46 -16.22
CA VAL A 168 5.65 17.63 -17.40
C VAL A 168 4.52 17.78 -18.44
N GLU A 169 4.87 17.62 -19.70
CA GLU A 169 3.92 17.57 -20.81
C GLU A 169 3.49 16.11 -21.08
N LYS A 170 2.37 15.93 -21.76
CA LYS A 170 1.92 14.61 -22.22
C LYS A 170 2.76 14.18 -23.43
N THR A 171 3.71 13.29 -23.19
CA THR A 171 4.66 12.79 -24.19
C THR A 171 4.47 11.31 -24.56
N SER A 172 3.64 10.59 -23.81
CA SER A 172 3.39 9.17 -24.01
C SER A 172 1.91 8.85 -24.06
N ASP A 173 1.49 7.97 -24.98
CA ASP A 173 0.10 7.50 -25.04
C ASP A 173 -0.21 6.54 -23.88
N VAL A 174 0.68 5.60 -23.59
CA VAL A 174 0.49 4.58 -22.55
C VAL A 174 1.76 4.39 -21.73
N LEU A 175 1.58 4.35 -20.41
CA LEU A 175 2.59 3.89 -19.46
C LEU A 175 2.15 2.56 -18.85
N VAL A 176 3.04 1.59 -18.78
CA VAL A 176 2.79 0.29 -18.16
C VAL A 176 3.50 0.19 -16.82
N ILE A 177 2.76 -0.22 -15.77
CA ILE A 177 3.29 -0.41 -14.41
C ILE A 177 2.95 -1.80 -13.93
N VAL A 178 3.97 -2.65 -13.78
CA VAL A 178 3.77 -4.05 -13.39
C VAL A 178 4.14 -4.27 -11.92
N GLN A 179 3.48 -5.22 -11.27
CA GLN A 179 3.89 -5.65 -9.92
C GLN A 179 5.38 -6.02 -9.91
N ILE A 180 6.12 -5.53 -8.92
CA ILE A 180 7.58 -5.69 -8.81
C ILE A 180 8.03 -7.13 -9.03
N ARG A 181 7.32 -8.11 -8.46
CA ARG A 181 7.66 -9.54 -8.58
C ARG A 181 7.61 -10.10 -10.00
N PHE A 182 6.94 -9.43 -10.91
CA PHE A 182 6.76 -9.87 -12.30
C PHE A 182 7.45 -8.93 -13.30
N GLU A 183 8.00 -7.82 -12.84
CA GLU A 183 8.50 -6.76 -13.71
C GLU A 183 9.62 -7.26 -14.65
N VAL A 184 10.58 -7.99 -14.12
CA VAL A 184 11.73 -8.49 -14.91
C VAL A 184 11.25 -9.42 -16.04
N GLN A 185 10.40 -10.39 -15.70
CA GLN A 185 9.84 -11.31 -16.68
C GLN A 185 8.99 -10.55 -17.72
N PHE A 186 8.13 -9.65 -17.28
CA PHE A 186 7.24 -8.91 -18.15
C PHE A 186 8.00 -8.01 -19.15
N ARG A 187 9.08 -7.34 -18.69
CA ARG A 187 9.95 -6.56 -19.58
C ARG A 187 10.64 -7.41 -20.65
N ALA A 188 11.05 -8.62 -20.29
CA ALA A 188 11.66 -9.54 -21.24
C ALA A 188 10.67 -10.03 -22.31
N GLU A 189 9.41 -10.25 -21.93
CA GLU A 189 8.34 -10.69 -22.82
C GLU A 189 7.78 -9.56 -23.71
N HIS A 190 7.88 -8.30 -23.24
CA HIS A 190 7.34 -7.13 -23.93
C HIS A 190 8.41 -6.03 -24.12
N PRO A 191 9.44 -6.30 -24.95
CA PRO A 191 10.49 -5.31 -25.19
C PRO A 191 9.94 -4.06 -25.89
N GLY A 192 10.41 -2.89 -25.50
CA GLY A 192 10.00 -1.62 -26.11
C GLY A 192 8.77 -0.95 -25.51
N LEU A 193 8.08 -1.57 -24.56
CA LEU A 193 7.00 -0.89 -23.83
C LEU A 193 7.57 0.24 -22.96
N ASN A 194 6.84 1.36 -22.93
CA ASN A 194 7.11 2.43 -21.98
C ASN A 194 6.70 1.97 -20.57
N MET A 195 7.67 1.68 -19.73
CA MET A 195 7.44 1.12 -18.39
C MET A 195 8.24 1.87 -17.33
N VAL A 196 7.61 2.11 -16.17
CA VAL A 196 8.30 2.58 -14.96
C VAL A 196 8.25 1.51 -13.86
N SER A 197 9.32 1.42 -13.08
CA SER A 197 9.43 0.46 -11.98
C SER A 197 8.85 1.04 -10.69
N MET A 198 8.14 0.19 -9.94
CA MET A 198 7.73 0.48 -8.55
C MET A 198 8.79 0.01 -7.54
N ASN A 199 9.90 -0.60 -7.98
CA ASN A 199 11.04 -0.97 -7.13
C ASN A 199 11.99 0.22 -6.96
N THR A 200 11.48 1.30 -6.40
CA THR A 200 12.21 2.55 -6.21
C THR A 200 11.66 3.33 -5.02
N ASN A 201 12.42 4.29 -4.52
CA ASN A 201 11.96 5.34 -3.60
C ASN A 201 11.88 6.72 -4.27
N ASP A 202 12.25 6.81 -5.54
CA ASP A 202 12.09 8.03 -6.33
C ASP A 202 10.64 8.18 -6.81
N TYR A 203 9.78 8.61 -5.89
CA TYR A 203 8.38 8.82 -6.20
C TYR A 203 8.15 9.94 -7.23
N LYS A 204 9.07 10.91 -7.33
CA LYS A 204 8.93 12.01 -8.28
C LYS A 204 9.09 11.51 -9.70
N ALA A 205 10.12 10.74 -10.00
CA ALA A 205 10.31 10.15 -11.31
C ALA A 205 9.13 9.27 -11.75
N VAL A 206 8.55 8.48 -10.81
CA VAL A 206 7.38 7.65 -11.11
C VAL A 206 6.14 8.51 -11.38
N ILE A 207 5.91 9.56 -10.59
CA ILE A 207 4.77 10.47 -10.78
C ILE A 207 4.93 11.26 -12.08
N ASP A 208 6.14 11.72 -12.42
CA ASP A 208 6.42 12.40 -13.69
C ASP A 208 6.11 11.49 -14.88
N ALA A 209 6.52 10.22 -14.84
CA ALA A 209 6.19 9.24 -15.87
C ALA A 209 4.68 9.01 -15.98
N ILE A 210 3.96 8.91 -14.87
CA ILE A 210 2.48 8.81 -14.85
C ILE A 210 1.87 10.07 -15.46
N ALA A 211 2.26 11.25 -14.99
CA ALA A 211 1.70 12.52 -15.41
C ALA A 211 1.98 12.85 -16.87
N SER A 212 3.11 12.40 -17.42
CA SER A 212 3.46 12.56 -18.84
C SER A 212 2.71 11.60 -19.77
N SER A 213 1.92 10.66 -19.24
CA SER A 213 1.21 9.67 -20.03
C SER A 213 -0.28 9.98 -20.14
N LYS A 214 -0.92 9.63 -21.27
CA LYS A 214 -2.37 9.81 -21.48
C LYS A 214 -3.19 8.75 -20.76
N LYS A 215 -2.66 7.51 -20.65
CA LYS A 215 -3.29 6.35 -20.01
C LYS A 215 -2.24 5.52 -19.27
N VAL A 216 -2.63 4.94 -18.15
CA VAL A 216 -1.81 3.96 -17.41
C VAL A 216 -2.46 2.59 -17.49
N ILE A 217 -1.69 1.55 -17.80
CA ILE A 217 -2.09 0.14 -17.68
C ILE A 217 -1.26 -0.46 -16.55
N SER A 218 -1.92 -0.91 -15.49
CA SER A 218 -1.17 -1.31 -14.30
C SER A 218 -1.68 -2.58 -13.64
N SER A 219 -0.76 -3.47 -13.27
CA SER A 219 -1.02 -4.55 -12.33
C SER A 219 -0.58 -4.23 -10.90
N SER A 220 -0.06 -3.02 -10.65
CA SER A 220 0.24 -2.51 -9.32
C SER A 220 -0.92 -1.65 -8.80
N LEU A 221 -1.39 -1.93 -7.58
CA LEU A 221 -2.46 -1.12 -6.98
C LEU A 221 -2.06 0.36 -6.89
N HIS A 222 -0.84 0.66 -6.44
CA HIS A 222 -0.40 2.05 -6.32
C HIS A 222 -0.13 2.71 -7.68
N GLY A 223 0.12 1.92 -8.73
CA GLY A 223 0.11 2.43 -10.10
C GLY A 223 -1.26 2.98 -10.49
N ILE A 224 -2.36 2.30 -10.11
CA ILE A 224 -3.73 2.77 -10.31
C ILE A 224 -4.02 3.99 -9.44
N ILE A 225 -3.76 3.89 -8.12
CA ILE A 225 -4.07 4.98 -7.17
C ILE A 225 -3.35 6.27 -7.56
N LEU A 226 -2.07 6.20 -7.89
CA LEU A 226 -1.30 7.37 -8.30
C LEU A 226 -1.80 7.93 -9.64
N ALA A 227 -2.06 7.08 -10.63
CA ALA A 227 -2.58 7.54 -11.92
C ALA A 227 -3.89 8.34 -11.73
N GLU A 228 -4.87 7.76 -11.04
CA GLU A 228 -6.15 8.40 -10.79
C GLU A 228 -6.02 9.66 -9.92
N ALA A 229 -5.12 9.64 -8.92
CA ALA A 229 -4.86 10.80 -8.07
C ALA A 229 -4.29 12.00 -8.88
N TYR A 230 -3.52 11.73 -9.93
CA TYR A 230 -2.99 12.74 -10.84
C TYR A 230 -3.86 12.97 -12.09
N GLY A 231 -5.09 12.48 -12.09
CA GLY A 231 -6.04 12.70 -13.18
C GLY A 231 -5.68 11.95 -14.48
N VAL A 232 -4.91 10.87 -14.37
CA VAL A 232 -4.55 10.02 -15.50
C VAL A 232 -5.43 8.78 -15.49
N PRO A 233 -6.23 8.52 -16.56
CA PRO A 233 -7.06 7.33 -16.64
C PRO A 233 -6.24 6.05 -16.55
N ALA A 234 -6.75 5.04 -15.82
CA ALA A 234 -6.01 3.82 -15.59
C ALA A 234 -6.86 2.56 -15.78
N VAL A 235 -6.23 1.51 -16.29
CA VAL A 235 -6.80 0.18 -16.46
C VAL A 235 -5.99 -0.82 -15.64
N MET A 236 -6.66 -1.63 -14.84
CA MET A 236 -6.03 -2.69 -14.05
C MET A 236 -6.05 -4.01 -14.81
N PHE A 237 -4.91 -4.73 -14.81
CA PHE A 237 -4.82 -6.08 -15.32
C PHE A 237 -4.18 -7.05 -14.32
N ARG A 238 -4.50 -8.34 -14.47
CA ARG A 238 -3.92 -9.43 -13.68
C ARG A 238 -2.63 -9.92 -14.32
N SER A 239 -1.47 -9.58 -13.74
CA SER A 239 -0.20 -10.16 -14.23
C SER A 239 -0.20 -11.67 -14.04
N TYR A 240 -0.11 -12.43 -15.14
CA TYR A 240 -0.05 -13.88 -15.15
C TYR A 240 -1.20 -14.57 -14.38
N GLY A 241 -2.39 -13.98 -14.40
CA GLY A 241 -3.56 -14.50 -13.70
C GLY A 241 -3.42 -14.58 -12.16
N LYS A 242 -2.42 -13.92 -11.59
CA LYS A 242 -2.06 -14.03 -10.16
C LYS A 242 -2.36 -12.78 -9.34
N ALA A 243 -3.23 -11.91 -9.80
CA ALA A 243 -3.64 -10.75 -9.01
C ALA A 243 -4.53 -11.18 -7.83
N VAL A 244 -4.39 -10.44 -6.74
CA VAL A 244 -5.30 -10.54 -5.59
C VAL A 244 -6.35 -9.47 -5.78
N ASP A 245 -7.47 -9.83 -6.38
CA ASP A 245 -8.53 -8.89 -6.76
C ASP A 245 -9.04 -8.06 -5.57
N PHE A 246 -9.11 -8.66 -4.40
CA PHE A 246 -9.62 -8.03 -3.20
C PHE A 246 -9.08 -6.62 -2.96
N LYS A 247 -7.77 -6.42 -3.07
CA LYS A 247 -7.14 -5.13 -2.79
C LYS A 247 -7.51 -4.04 -3.81
N TYR A 248 -7.76 -4.43 -5.07
CA TYR A 248 -8.19 -3.50 -6.12
C TYR A 248 -9.67 -3.17 -5.97
N LEU A 249 -10.52 -4.18 -5.78
CA LEU A 249 -11.94 -4.00 -5.54
C LEU A 249 -12.19 -3.16 -4.28
N ASP A 250 -11.39 -3.34 -3.24
CA ASP A 250 -11.44 -2.54 -2.02
C ASP A 250 -11.14 -1.06 -2.28
N TYR A 251 -10.14 -0.77 -3.13
CA TYR A 251 -9.85 0.60 -3.56
C TYR A 251 -10.97 1.17 -4.43
N TYR A 252 -11.40 0.44 -5.45
CA TYR A 252 -12.49 0.90 -6.32
C TYR A 252 -13.77 1.16 -5.52
N ALA A 253 -14.12 0.28 -4.59
CA ALA A 253 -15.27 0.47 -3.71
C ALA A 253 -15.13 1.72 -2.82
N SER A 254 -13.91 2.11 -2.40
CA SER A 254 -13.68 3.34 -1.64
C SER A 254 -13.98 4.61 -2.44
N THR A 255 -13.98 4.51 -3.76
CA THR A 255 -14.33 5.59 -4.70
C THR A 255 -15.76 5.45 -5.26
N GLY A 256 -16.60 4.57 -4.67
CA GLY A 256 -17.98 4.36 -5.08
C GLY A 256 -18.15 3.45 -6.31
N ARG A 257 -17.08 2.83 -6.81
CA ARG A 257 -17.10 1.93 -7.98
C ARG A 257 -17.13 0.48 -7.53
N TYR A 258 -18.26 -0.19 -7.64
CA TYR A 258 -18.47 -1.55 -7.13
C TYR A 258 -18.52 -2.61 -8.23
N ASP A 259 -19.03 -2.26 -9.41
CA ASP A 259 -19.10 -3.16 -10.56
C ASP A 259 -17.92 -2.86 -11.50
N VAL A 260 -16.77 -3.44 -11.15
CA VAL A 260 -15.52 -3.18 -11.85
C VAL A 260 -15.02 -4.45 -12.51
N HIS A 261 -14.91 -4.41 -13.84
CA HIS A 261 -14.21 -5.44 -14.59
C HIS A 261 -12.69 -5.21 -14.53
N LEU A 262 -11.95 -6.23 -14.10
CA LEU A 262 -10.50 -6.23 -14.05
C LEU A 262 -9.99 -7.11 -15.20
N ALA A 263 -9.18 -6.57 -16.10
CA ALA A 263 -8.65 -7.32 -17.24
C ALA A 263 -7.87 -8.57 -16.78
N ASP A 264 -8.10 -9.68 -17.43
CA ASP A 264 -7.41 -10.92 -17.14
C ASP A 264 -5.99 -10.97 -17.73
N THR A 265 -5.76 -10.24 -18.81
CA THR A 265 -4.46 -10.16 -19.49
C THR A 265 -4.07 -8.72 -19.80
N PHE A 266 -2.81 -8.53 -20.17
CA PHE A 266 -2.31 -7.24 -20.63
C PHE A 266 -2.94 -6.82 -21.95
N GLU A 267 -3.12 -7.77 -22.88
CA GLU A 267 -3.73 -7.56 -24.19
C GLU A 267 -5.16 -7.08 -24.07
N GLU A 268 -5.94 -7.68 -23.17
CA GLU A 268 -7.28 -7.22 -22.85
C GLU A 268 -7.25 -5.78 -22.31
N ALA A 269 -6.37 -5.48 -21.35
CA ALA A 269 -6.24 -4.13 -20.77
C ALA A 269 -5.85 -3.08 -21.83
N CYS A 270 -5.12 -3.45 -22.87
CA CYS A 270 -4.77 -2.54 -23.96
C CYS A 270 -6.02 -2.05 -24.69
N THR A 271 -7.03 -2.90 -24.85
CA THR A 271 -8.27 -2.63 -25.59
C THR A 271 -9.38 -2.05 -24.71
N MET A 272 -9.26 -2.18 -23.40
CA MET A 272 -10.27 -1.69 -22.47
C MET A 272 -10.25 -0.16 -22.36
N GLU A 273 -11.45 0.41 -22.32
CA GLU A 273 -11.61 1.80 -21.90
C GLU A 273 -11.42 1.94 -20.40
N PRO A 274 -10.65 2.94 -19.94
CA PRO A 274 -10.54 3.23 -18.53
C PRO A 274 -11.88 3.61 -17.91
N LEU A 275 -12.07 3.25 -16.65
CA LEU A 275 -13.19 3.76 -15.86
C LEU A 275 -13.10 5.30 -15.76
N PRO A 276 -14.24 5.98 -15.58
CA PRO A 276 -14.24 7.42 -15.26
C PRO A 276 -13.37 7.69 -14.04
N LEU A 277 -12.62 8.80 -14.09
CA LEU A 277 -11.80 9.22 -12.96
C LEU A 277 -12.67 9.47 -11.72
N PRO A 278 -12.27 8.98 -10.57
CA PRO A 278 -13.02 9.22 -9.35
C PRO A 278 -12.80 10.65 -8.84
N ASP A 279 -13.78 11.17 -8.10
CA ASP A 279 -13.52 12.31 -7.22
C ASP A 279 -12.73 11.81 -6.00
N ILE A 280 -11.45 12.16 -5.94
CA ILE A 280 -10.56 11.77 -4.84
C ILE A 280 -10.61 12.73 -3.64
N LYS A 281 -11.25 13.91 -3.79
CA LYS A 281 -11.27 14.93 -2.75
C LYS A 281 -11.84 14.45 -1.43
N PRO A 282 -12.96 13.70 -1.39
CA PRO A 282 -13.47 13.13 -0.13
C PRO A 282 -12.47 12.19 0.56
N LEU A 283 -11.70 11.40 -0.23
CA LEU A 283 -10.68 10.49 0.32
C LEU A 283 -9.49 11.27 0.89
N GLN A 284 -9.09 12.37 0.25
CA GLN A 284 -8.03 13.26 0.74
C GLN A 284 -8.45 13.92 2.05
N GLU A 285 -9.66 14.46 2.11
CA GLU A 285 -10.23 15.08 3.32
C GLU A 285 -10.31 14.07 4.47
N ALA A 286 -10.79 12.87 4.20
CA ALA A 286 -10.85 11.79 5.18
C ALA A 286 -9.47 11.38 5.69
N ALA A 287 -8.48 11.24 4.81
CA ALA A 287 -7.10 10.92 5.19
C ALA A 287 -6.50 12.03 6.07
N ILE A 288 -6.68 13.31 5.70
CA ILE A 288 -6.19 14.45 6.48
C ILE A 288 -6.85 14.49 7.87
N ALA A 289 -8.17 14.34 7.93
CA ALA A 289 -8.94 14.43 9.18
C ALA A 289 -8.59 13.32 10.17
N THR A 290 -8.18 12.14 9.67
CA THR A 290 -7.92 10.97 10.51
C THR A 290 -6.44 10.69 10.79
N PHE A 291 -5.55 11.58 10.36
CA PHE A 291 -4.12 11.40 10.65
C PHE A 291 -3.86 11.40 12.16
N PRO A 292 -3.19 10.38 12.70
CA PRO A 292 -3.06 10.18 14.15
C PRO A 292 -1.92 11.02 14.74
N TYR A 293 -2.07 12.33 14.79
CA TYR A 293 -1.08 13.24 15.38
C TYR A 293 -0.74 12.90 16.83
N ASP A 294 -1.71 12.35 17.58
CA ASP A 294 -1.53 11.90 18.96
C ASP A 294 -0.45 10.83 19.14
N LEU A 295 0.02 10.22 18.07
CA LEU A 295 1.19 9.33 18.11
C LEU A 295 2.50 10.11 18.31
N TRP A 296 2.57 11.36 17.90
CA TRP A 296 3.75 12.24 18.00
C TRP A 296 3.58 13.37 19.03
N GLU A 297 2.35 13.72 19.35
CA GLU A 297 2.05 14.72 20.38
C GLU A 297 2.12 14.07 21.78
N GLN A 298 2.64 14.79 22.77
CA GLN A 298 2.78 14.35 24.15
C GLN A 298 1.50 14.60 24.94
#